data_78dd6520e455167cbf1dbe032e931964
#
_entry.id   78dd6520e455167cbf1dbe032e931964
#
_cell.length_a   1.000
_cell.length_b   1.000
_cell.length_c   1.000
_cell.angle_alpha   90.00
_cell.angle_beta   90.00
_cell.angle_gamma   90.00
#
_symmetry.space_group_name_H-M   'P 1'
#
loop_
_entity.id
_entity.type
_entity.pdbx_description
1 polymer ?
#
loop_
_entity_poly.entity_id
_entity_poly.type
_entity_poly.pdbx_seq_one_letter_code
_entity_poly.pdbx_strand_id
1 'polypeptide(L)'
;MYKRVLVPVDRSELAEAILPFILDIAGPLDLEVVLLCVNRPIPPMVMETSRYIEVEDIEARRAEAEAYLGGLAAEMKARGVRVETRVRRGEPVAEILDAARDEGADLIAMTTHGRSGPARLLFGSVAEGVLRHATIPVFLMKQTERDVARARRTAAAR
;
A
#
# COMPACT_ATOMS: atom_id res chain seq x y z
N MET A 1 22.04 4.47 -4.97
CA MET A 1 20.96 4.44 -5.97
C MET A 1 19.93 3.45 -5.48
N TYR A 2 18.66 3.83 -5.36
CA TYR A 2 17.58 2.95 -4.90
C TYR A 2 17.38 1.80 -5.88
N LYS A 3 17.12 0.60 -5.37
CA LYS A 3 16.94 -0.61 -6.18
C LYS A 3 15.59 -1.28 -5.96
N ARG A 4 15.06 -1.20 -4.74
CA ARG A 4 13.80 -1.88 -4.39
C ARG A 4 12.91 -0.96 -3.55
N VAL A 5 11.71 -0.69 -4.04
CA VAL A 5 10.73 0.14 -3.35
C VAL A 5 9.56 -0.69 -2.83
N LEU A 6 9.24 -0.55 -1.54
CA LEU A 6 8.03 -1.09 -0.94
C LEU A 6 6.89 -0.09 -1.08
N VAL A 7 5.77 -0.51 -1.63
CA VAL A 7 4.58 0.31 -1.84
C VAL A 7 3.39 -0.33 -1.12
N PRO A 8 3.07 0.13 0.11
CA PRO A 8 1.88 -0.33 0.82
C PRO A 8 0.61 0.22 0.17
N VAL A 9 -0.36 -0.65 -0.09
CA VAL A 9 -1.70 -0.31 -0.60
C VAL A 9 -2.77 -1.02 0.23
N ASP A 10 -3.92 -0.36 0.42
CA ASP A 10 -4.99 -0.83 1.28
C ASP A 10 -6.35 -0.94 0.57
N ARG A 11 -6.32 -1.10 -0.76
CA ARG A 11 -7.49 -1.12 -1.65
C ARG A 11 -8.24 0.21 -1.76
N SER A 12 -7.71 1.29 -1.19
CA SER A 12 -8.27 2.62 -1.35
C SER A 12 -7.70 3.31 -2.59
N GLU A 13 -8.54 4.07 -3.30
CA GLU A 13 -8.09 4.92 -4.41
C GLU A 13 -6.99 5.89 -3.97
N LEU A 14 -7.01 6.28 -2.72
CA LEU A 14 -5.98 7.15 -2.16
C LEU A 14 -4.62 6.46 -2.13
N ALA A 15 -4.55 5.23 -1.63
CA ALA A 15 -3.30 4.47 -1.58
C ALA A 15 -2.77 4.17 -3.00
N GLU A 16 -3.67 3.88 -3.94
CA GLU A 16 -3.32 3.60 -5.34
C GLU A 16 -2.83 4.84 -6.11
N ALA A 17 -3.16 6.03 -5.64
CA ALA A 17 -2.79 7.27 -6.33
C ALA A 17 -1.27 7.50 -6.45
N ILE A 18 -0.45 6.77 -5.69
CA ILE A 18 1.01 6.77 -5.83
C ILE A 18 1.50 5.95 -7.04
N LEU A 19 0.71 4.98 -7.51
CA LEU A 19 1.15 4.03 -8.53
C LEU A 19 1.55 4.68 -9.86
N PRO A 20 0.84 5.68 -10.40
CA PRO A 20 1.29 6.40 -11.58
C PRO A 20 2.66 7.03 -11.42
N PHE A 21 2.94 7.63 -10.26
CA PHE A 21 4.25 8.19 -9.95
C PHE A 21 5.33 7.11 -9.87
N ILE A 22 5.04 5.98 -9.22
CA ILE A 22 5.97 4.85 -9.17
C ILE A 22 6.27 4.30 -10.57
N LEU A 23 5.26 4.21 -11.44
CA LEU A 23 5.45 3.79 -12.84
C LEU A 23 6.39 4.73 -13.60
N ASP A 24 6.26 6.04 -13.38
CA ASP A 24 7.10 7.04 -14.06
C ASP A 24 8.56 6.95 -13.65
N ILE A 25 8.87 6.55 -12.42
CA ILE A 25 10.24 6.48 -11.90
C ILE A 25 10.86 5.07 -11.93
N ALA A 26 10.04 4.02 -11.83
CA ALA A 26 10.54 2.65 -11.68
C ALA A 26 11.32 2.17 -12.91
N GLY A 27 10.79 2.40 -14.11
CA GLY A 27 11.46 2.05 -15.36
C GLY A 27 12.81 2.75 -15.53
N PRO A 28 12.85 4.10 -15.55
CA PRO A 28 14.09 4.85 -15.73
C PRO A 28 15.16 4.59 -14.66
N LEU A 29 14.76 4.28 -13.43
CA LEU A 29 15.66 4.01 -12.32
C LEU A 29 15.98 2.52 -12.14
N ASP A 30 15.42 1.64 -12.97
CA ASP A 30 15.51 0.17 -12.83
C ASP A 30 15.10 -0.33 -11.43
N LEU A 31 14.04 0.29 -10.87
CA LEU A 31 13.52 -0.07 -9.56
C LEU A 31 12.67 -1.33 -9.65
N GLU A 32 12.87 -2.22 -8.70
CA GLU A 32 11.93 -3.29 -8.42
C GLU A 32 10.87 -2.83 -7.42
N VAL A 33 9.61 -3.10 -7.73
CA VAL A 33 8.48 -2.68 -6.90
C VAL A 33 7.93 -3.87 -6.13
N VAL A 34 7.79 -3.73 -4.82
CA VAL A 34 7.08 -4.69 -3.96
C VAL A 34 5.77 -4.05 -3.52
N LEU A 35 4.66 -4.52 -4.06
CA LEU A 35 3.32 -4.12 -3.61
C LEU A 35 2.94 -4.91 -2.36
N LEU A 36 2.58 -4.23 -1.30
CA LEU A 36 2.21 -4.82 -0.03
C LEU A 36 0.76 -4.51 0.33
N CYS A 37 -0.03 -5.53 0.66
CA CYS A 37 -1.32 -5.37 1.31
C CYS A 37 -1.29 -5.98 2.71
N VAL A 38 -1.68 -5.23 3.73
CA VAL A 38 -1.75 -5.70 5.11
C VAL A 38 -3.21 -5.88 5.51
N ASN A 39 -3.59 -7.13 5.79
CA ASN A 39 -4.88 -7.47 6.36
C ASN A 39 -4.85 -7.28 7.88
N ARG A 40 -5.66 -6.37 8.39
CA ARG A 40 -5.79 -6.19 9.85
C ARG A 40 -6.47 -7.40 10.49
N PRO A 41 -6.04 -7.81 11.71
CA PRO A 41 -6.75 -8.81 12.48
C PRO A 41 -8.18 -8.38 12.78
N ILE A 42 -9.10 -9.33 12.84
CA ILE A 42 -10.46 -9.08 13.29
C ILE A 42 -10.45 -8.89 14.81
N PRO A 43 -11.08 -7.84 15.35
CA PRO A 43 -11.14 -7.65 16.80
C PRO A 43 -11.80 -8.83 17.52
N PRO A 44 -11.31 -9.22 18.72
CA PRO A 44 -11.83 -10.38 19.47
C PRO A 44 -13.33 -10.35 19.78
N MET A 45 -13.96 -9.19 19.85
CA MET A 45 -15.40 -9.03 20.15
C MET A 45 -16.34 -9.62 19.10
N VAL A 46 -15.82 -9.99 17.90
CA VAL A 46 -16.59 -10.67 16.86
C VAL A 46 -16.42 -12.18 16.93
N MET A 47 -15.57 -12.67 17.84
CA MET A 47 -15.11 -14.06 17.90
C MET A 47 -15.99 -15.04 18.68
N GLU A 48 -17.09 -14.62 19.28
CA GLU A 48 -17.90 -15.51 20.14
C GLU A 48 -18.69 -16.58 19.39
N THR A 49 -18.68 -16.58 18.05
CA THR A 49 -19.48 -17.51 17.28
C THR A 49 -18.66 -18.25 16.20
N SER A 50 -17.86 -19.21 16.57
CA SER A 50 -17.27 -20.25 15.71
C SER A 50 -15.85 -20.02 15.17
N ARG A 51 -14.91 -20.79 15.73
CA ARG A 51 -13.53 -20.96 15.20
C ARG A 51 -13.45 -21.34 13.71
N TYR A 52 -14.48 -21.98 13.16
CA TYR A 52 -14.52 -22.39 11.75
C TYR A 52 -14.78 -21.22 10.80
N ILE A 53 -15.61 -20.25 11.17
CA ILE A 53 -15.87 -19.04 10.37
C ILE A 53 -14.64 -18.15 10.30
N GLU A 54 -13.82 -18.18 11.34
CA GLU A 54 -12.60 -17.37 11.42
C GLU A 54 -11.50 -17.77 10.44
N VAL A 55 -11.26 -19.08 10.30
CA VAL A 55 -10.21 -19.60 9.39
C VAL A 55 -10.61 -19.35 7.94
N GLU A 56 -11.87 -19.60 7.62
CA GLU A 56 -12.43 -19.40 6.28
C GLU A 56 -12.41 -17.91 5.86
N ASP A 57 -12.71 -17.00 6.79
CA ASP A 57 -12.68 -15.55 6.56
C ASP A 57 -11.24 -15.02 6.40
N ILE A 58 -10.27 -15.58 7.13
CA ILE A 58 -8.85 -15.22 6.99
C ILE A 58 -8.30 -15.62 5.62
N GLU A 59 -8.60 -16.84 5.17
CA GLU A 59 -8.15 -17.33 3.86
C GLU A 59 -8.85 -16.57 2.72
N ALA A 60 -10.15 -16.31 2.84
CA ALA A 60 -10.89 -15.52 1.87
C ALA A 60 -10.31 -14.10 1.74
N ARG A 61 -10.04 -13.41 2.84
CA ARG A 61 -9.42 -12.07 2.84
C ARG A 61 -8.00 -12.08 2.25
N ARG A 62 -7.25 -13.14 2.50
CA ARG A 62 -5.93 -13.30 1.90
C ARG A 62 -6.04 -13.47 0.39
N ALA A 63 -6.92 -14.35 -0.08
CA ALA A 63 -7.16 -14.58 -1.51
C ALA A 63 -7.63 -13.30 -2.22
N GLU A 64 -8.52 -12.53 -1.60
CA GLU A 64 -8.96 -11.23 -2.13
C GLU A 64 -7.80 -10.23 -2.24
N ALA A 65 -6.93 -10.17 -1.23
CA ALA A 65 -5.77 -9.30 -1.26
C ALA A 65 -4.75 -9.73 -2.33
N GLU A 66 -4.53 -11.03 -2.48
CA GLU A 66 -3.67 -11.59 -3.53
C GLU A 66 -4.21 -11.29 -4.93
N ALA A 67 -5.52 -11.46 -5.15
CA ALA A 67 -6.17 -11.14 -6.42
C ALA A 67 -6.08 -9.64 -6.75
N TYR A 68 -6.34 -8.78 -5.76
CA TYR A 68 -6.21 -7.34 -5.88
C TYR A 68 -4.79 -6.91 -6.27
N LEU A 69 -3.79 -7.37 -5.53
CA LEU A 69 -2.39 -7.06 -5.84
C LEU A 69 -1.95 -7.64 -7.19
N GLY A 70 -2.47 -8.84 -7.54
CA GLY A 70 -2.21 -9.47 -8.82
C GLY A 70 -2.67 -8.62 -10.00
N GLY A 71 -3.84 -7.98 -9.89
CA GLY A 71 -4.35 -7.04 -10.88
C GLY A 71 -3.43 -5.83 -11.07
N LEU A 72 -3.07 -5.18 -9.97
CA LEU A 72 -2.14 -4.03 -10.01
C LEU A 72 -0.77 -4.42 -10.57
N ALA A 73 -0.24 -5.55 -10.13
CA ALA A 73 1.06 -6.04 -10.62
C ALA A 73 1.03 -6.37 -12.11
N ALA A 74 -0.06 -6.93 -12.64
CA ALA A 74 -0.21 -7.21 -14.07
C ALA A 74 -0.18 -5.92 -14.90
N GLU A 75 -0.88 -4.88 -14.47
CA GLU A 75 -0.86 -3.56 -15.13
C GLU A 75 0.54 -2.94 -15.13
N MET A 76 1.25 -3.00 -14.01
CA MET A 76 2.61 -2.46 -13.91
C MET A 76 3.61 -3.25 -14.74
N LYS A 77 3.51 -4.60 -14.75
CA LYS A 77 4.34 -5.47 -15.59
C LYS A 77 4.13 -5.23 -17.07
N ALA A 78 2.88 -4.98 -17.50
CA ALA A 78 2.56 -4.62 -18.87
C ALA A 78 3.25 -3.31 -19.32
N ARG A 79 3.64 -2.45 -18.37
CA ARG A 79 4.42 -1.23 -18.60
C ARG A 79 5.93 -1.41 -18.40
N GLY A 80 6.39 -2.67 -18.29
CA GLY A 80 7.82 -3.00 -18.19
C GLY A 80 8.44 -2.85 -16.80
N VAL A 81 7.63 -2.69 -15.76
CA VAL A 81 8.12 -2.58 -14.38
C VAL A 81 8.22 -3.97 -13.75
N ARG A 82 9.32 -4.24 -13.04
CA ARG A 82 9.47 -5.47 -12.24
C ARG A 82 8.67 -5.32 -10.95
N VAL A 83 7.70 -6.20 -10.73
CA VAL A 83 6.77 -6.13 -9.60
C VAL A 83 6.63 -7.48 -8.92
N GLU A 84 6.78 -7.49 -7.61
CA GLU A 84 6.40 -8.57 -6.70
C GLU A 84 5.23 -8.14 -5.82
N THR A 85 4.49 -9.10 -5.29
CA THR A 85 3.35 -8.85 -4.41
C THR A 85 3.51 -9.58 -3.09
N ARG A 86 3.10 -8.95 -2.00
CA ARG A 86 3.09 -9.54 -0.67
C ARG A 86 1.80 -9.22 0.05
N VAL A 87 1.22 -10.23 0.67
CA VAL A 87 0.08 -10.08 1.58
C VAL A 87 0.55 -10.45 2.98
N ARG A 88 0.33 -9.57 3.94
CA ARG A 88 0.64 -9.78 5.36
C ARG A 88 -0.60 -9.61 6.22
N ARG A 89 -0.57 -10.14 7.43
CA ARG A 89 -1.64 -9.99 8.42
C ARG A 89 -1.04 -9.49 9.73
N GLY A 90 -1.54 -8.37 10.22
CA GLY A 90 -1.04 -7.78 11.47
C GLY A 90 -1.37 -6.29 11.58
N GLU A 91 -0.69 -5.62 12.48
CA GLU A 91 -0.74 -4.16 12.60
C GLU A 91 -0.01 -3.50 11.43
N PRO A 92 -0.68 -2.60 10.68
CA PRO A 92 -0.14 -2.07 9.43
C PRO A 92 1.24 -1.45 9.56
N VAL A 93 1.51 -0.66 10.58
CA VAL A 93 2.82 -0.01 10.74
C VAL A 93 3.92 -1.04 10.93
N ALA A 94 3.72 -2.00 11.84
CA ALA A 94 4.69 -3.06 12.13
C ALA A 94 4.93 -3.92 10.88
N GLU A 95 3.87 -4.36 10.22
CA GLU A 95 3.97 -5.21 9.04
C GLU A 95 4.64 -4.52 7.85
N ILE A 96 4.43 -3.21 7.66
CA ILE A 96 5.11 -2.43 6.62
C ILE A 96 6.61 -2.35 6.91
N LEU A 97 7.00 -2.07 8.15
CA LEU A 97 8.41 -1.97 8.53
C LEU A 97 9.12 -3.32 8.45
N ASP A 98 8.46 -4.38 8.90
CA ASP A 98 8.98 -5.74 8.81
C ASP A 98 9.08 -6.21 7.35
N ALA A 99 8.07 -5.92 6.52
CA ALA A 99 8.13 -6.20 5.10
C ALA A 99 9.29 -5.46 4.41
N ALA A 100 9.51 -4.19 4.73
CA ALA A 100 10.61 -3.43 4.16
C ALA A 100 11.97 -4.08 4.46
N ARG A 101 12.15 -4.59 5.69
CA ARG A 101 13.37 -5.29 6.10
C ARG A 101 13.49 -6.65 5.42
N ASP A 102 12.44 -7.47 5.47
CA ASP A 102 12.45 -8.85 4.96
C ASP A 102 12.62 -8.89 3.43
N GLU A 103 12.05 -7.93 2.72
CA GLU A 103 12.17 -7.80 1.26
C GLU A 103 13.44 -7.05 0.83
N GLY A 104 14.24 -6.55 1.76
CA GLY A 104 15.44 -5.77 1.45
C GLY A 104 15.11 -4.48 0.69
N ALA A 105 13.96 -3.86 0.99
CA ALA A 105 13.60 -2.58 0.40
C ALA A 105 14.54 -1.48 0.91
N ASP A 106 14.91 -0.56 0.03
CA ASP A 106 15.75 0.59 0.35
C ASP A 106 14.97 1.92 0.24
N LEU A 107 13.69 1.83 -0.09
CA LEU A 107 12.73 2.93 -0.11
C LEU A 107 11.33 2.41 0.26
N ILE A 108 10.60 3.17 1.06
CA ILE A 108 9.15 3.00 1.22
C ILE A 108 8.47 4.17 0.51
N ALA A 109 7.46 3.90 -0.32
CA ALA A 109 6.69 4.94 -0.98
C ALA A 109 5.20 4.75 -0.71
N MET A 110 4.55 5.77 -0.17
CA MET A 110 3.13 5.72 0.18
C MET A 110 2.45 7.08 0.08
N THR A 111 1.13 7.08 0.03
CA THR A 111 0.35 8.31 0.07
C THR A 111 -0.01 8.70 1.49
N THR A 112 -0.25 9.98 1.68
CA THR A 112 -0.81 10.52 2.91
C THR A 112 -2.02 11.38 2.61
N HIS A 113 -3.00 11.40 3.54
CA HIS A 113 -4.17 12.25 3.43
C HIS A 113 -3.78 13.72 3.58
N GLY A 114 -4.10 14.52 2.58
CA GLY A 114 -4.09 15.97 2.69
C GLY A 114 -5.47 16.46 3.09
N ARG A 115 -5.82 16.44 4.37
CA ARG A 115 -7.02 17.15 4.82
C ARG A 115 -6.74 18.65 4.79
N SER A 116 -7.53 19.37 4.00
CA SER A 116 -7.67 20.82 4.06
C SER A 116 -8.46 21.16 5.33
N GLY A 117 -7.76 21.49 6.41
CA GLY A 117 -8.38 21.92 7.67
C GLY A 117 -7.33 22.35 8.69
N PRO A 118 -7.66 23.25 9.65
CA PRO A 118 -6.69 23.84 10.59
C PRO A 118 -6.17 22.89 11.68
N ALA A 119 -6.37 21.61 11.57
CA ALA A 119 -5.97 20.63 12.59
C ALA A 119 -4.69 19.90 12.21
N ARG A 120 -3.73 20.03 13.02
CA ARG A 120 -2.39 19.49 13.26
C ARG A 120 -2.09 18.01 12.95
N LEU A 121 -2.90 17.30 12.15
CA LEU A 121 -2.67 15.90 11.73
C LEU A 121 -2.54 15.85 10.21
N LEU A 122 -1.35 16.22 9.74
CA LEU A 122 -1.01 16.27 8.31
C LEU A 122 -0.82 14.87 7.68
N PHE A 123 -0.74 13.81 8.48
CA PHE A 123 -0.47 12.45 8.03
C PHE A 123 -1.54 11.50 8.59
N GLY A 124 -1.95 10.49 7.81
CA GLY A 124 -2.74 9.38 8.35
C GLY A 124 -1.93 8.58 9.38
N SER A 125 -2.61 7.93 10.33
CA SER A 125 -1.95 7.20 11.44
C SER A 125 -0.89 6.20 10.98
N VAL A 126 -1.12 5.51 9.86
CA VAL A 126 -0.16 4.55 9.31
C VAL A 126 1.05 5.27 8.71
N ALA A 127 0.83 6.32 7.91
CA ALA A 127 1.91 7.09 7.30
C ALA A 127 2.80 7.77 8.36
N GLU A 128 2.18 8.33 9.40
CA GLU A 128 2.91 8.91 10.53
C GLU A 128 3.71 7.84 11.29
N GLY A 129 3.11 6.69 11.58
CA GLY A 129 3.77 5.59 12.26
C GLY A 129 4.96 5.05 11.46
N VAL A 130 4.80 4.85 10.16
CA VAL A 130 5.91 4.42 9.28
C VAL A 130 7.01 5.49 9.26
N LEU A 131 6.67 6.76 9.05
CA LEU A 131 7.65 7.84 9.00
C LEU A 131 8.47 7.96 10.31
N ARG A 132 7.83 7.72 11.44
CA ARG A 132 8.46 7.81 12.77
C ARG A 132 9.44 6.66 13.05
N HIS A 133 9.17 5.47 12.52
CA HIS A 133 9.91 4.25 12.88
C HIS A 133 10.73 3.64 11.74
N ALA A 134 10.59 4.15 10.52
CA ALA A 134 11.37 3.66 9.39
C ALA A 134 12.87 3.94 9.56
N THR A 135 13.69 2.95 9.23
CA THR A 135 15.15 3.06 9.21
C THR A 135 15.71 3.29 7.80
N ILE A 136 14.84 3.29 6.80
CA ILE A 136 15.14 3.59 5.40
C ILE A 136 14.33 4.81 4.96
N PRO A 137 14.72 5.51 3.87
CA PRO A 137 13.97 6.63 3.33
C PRO A 137 12.51 6.32 3.07
N VAL A 138 11.64 7.30 3.37
CA VAL A 138 10.20 7.22 3.12
C VAL A 138 9.80 8.36 2.20
N PHE A 139 9.25 8.03 1.04
CA PHE A 139 8.62 8.97 0.14
C PHE A 139 7.13 9.06 0.46
N LEU A 140 6.67 10.22 0.88
CA LEU A 140 5.27 10.48 1.13
C LEU A 140 4.70 11.41 0.06
N MET A 141 3.75 10.89 -0.71
CA MET A 141 3.00 11.69 -1.66
C MET A 141 1.71 12.22 -1.02
N LYS A 142 1.62 13.54 -0.88
CA LYS A 142 0.40 14.18 -0.39
C LYS A 142 -0.65 14.20 -1.49
N GLN A 143 -1.79 13.58 -1.23
CA GLN A 143 -2.95 13.65 -2.12
C GLN A 143 -3.96 14.68 -1.61
N THR A 144 -4.48 15.47 -2.51
CA THR A 144 -5.62 16.34 -2.25
C THR A 144 -6.90 15.71 -2.80
N GLU A 145 -8.06 16.11 -2.29
CA GLU A 145 -9.37 15.67 -2.83
C GLU A 145 -9.51 15.96 -4.33
N ARG A 146 -8.84 17.00 -4.82
CA ARG A 146 -8.81 17.36 -6.23
C ARG A 146 -8.04 16.35 -7.08
N ASP A 147 -6.96 15.79 -6.54
CA ASP A 147 -6.15 14.80 -7.24
C ASP A 147 -6.89 13.47 -7.36
N VAL A 148 -7.59 13.05 -6.29
CA VAL A 148 -8.47 11.87 -6.30
C VAL A 148 -9.61 12.06 -7.31
N ALA A 149 -10.27 13.22 -7.33
CA ALA A 149 -11.33 13.50 -8.30
C ALA A 149 -10.83 13.53 -9.75
N ARG A 150 -9.59 13.96 -9.97
CA ARG A 150 -8.95 13.96 -11.30
C ARG A 150 -8.64 12.51 -11.75
N ALA A 151 -8.11 11.69 -10.85
CA ALA A 151 -7.81 10.28 -11.13
C ALA A 151 -9.09 9.50 -11.49
N ARG A 152 -10.20 9.74 -10.78
CA ARG A 152 -11.52 9.15 -11.10
C ARG A 152 -12.00 9.50 -12.50
N ARG A 153 -11.86 10.76 -12.92
CA ARG A 153 -12.26 11.19 -14.27
C ARG A 153 -11.43 10.53 -15.35
N THR A 154 -10.14 10.34 -15.10
CA THR A 154 -9.24 9.69 -16.06
C THR A 154 -9.51 8.18 -16.16
N ALA A 155 -9.88 7.52 -15.06
CA ALA A 155 -10.25 6.11 -15.05
C ALA A 155 -11.61 5.86 -15.74
N ALA A 156 -12.58 6.76 -15.59
CA ALA A 156 -13.91 6.67 -16.23
C ALA A 156 -13.89 6.99 -17.73
N ALA A 157 -12.80 7.54 -18.25
CA ALA A 157 -12.61 7.89 -19.67
C ALA A 157 -11.85 6.83 -20.48
N ARG A 158 -11.55 5.68 -19.85
CA ARG A 158 -10.92 4.50 -20.45
C ARG A 158 -11.91 3.36 -20.64
#